data_9409d9140cab207b61fa331c7a59f5b2
#
_entry.id   9409d9140cab207b61fa331c7a59f5b2
#
_cell.length_a   1.000
_cell.length_b   1.000
_cell.length_c   1.000
_cell.angle_alpha   90.00
_cell.angle_beta   90.00
_cell.angle_gamma   90.00
#
_symmetry.space_group_name_H-M   'P 1'
#
loop_
_entity.id
_entity.type
_entity.pdbx_description
1 polymer ?
#
loop_
_entity_poly.entity_id
_entity_poly.type
_entity_poly.pdbx_seq_one_letter_code
_entity_poly.pdbx_strand_id
1 'polypeptide(L)'
;MILTRLYELYGRLEGDHEFDEVLPRLGTSKQKMSFIVVLTPEGKLFDIQDARIQKIIPPTKKGGKEKSIFVTRDLIVPGGAHPSGSAPTPRLLWDSTAYIFGCYPDKAKKKDKDKEKARNALFPSFRERHNNFRDTNGIHDPGLDAVIAFLNSWDPANIPADVREKIERFGDNFGTFAIQGKAGYVYESQSVKEAALRETQEMDSKALHGTCLITGASDIPLVATVETKIKLAGTSVGGGAIASFNAPAYESYGKEQTYNAPLSEAAAFKAHNALNLLIADQRYHFKLADTTVVFWTEKKTATENLLSWIINPPQNNDTSAMNPALAQRIQSFWKIVSQAGDPDLTELGDDVSTPFYMLGIEPNAARIVIRFWLESSLGDFILKLRRHAQDMSIQKTFSNESDHIPLWLLLAQTARDSKGIPPLLAGSLLRSILEGRPYPESLYQLTLNRVNVGHDKYKVGGKVSYLQAAVIKAFLTRNKNKKGLNMSLNKENKNPAYLLGRLFATLEMTQNDSSGGVNAGVGDKFYSSASATPRIVFPTILDMFRKWIKKLSSNKPGLAVLREKLVGEILDEIDSTKGFPSQLPLEDRGLFALGYYQQMRAFFAKRTDTETSADNN
;
A
#
# COMPACT_ATOMS: atom_id res chain seq x y z
N MET A 1 8.36 15.88 -14.02
CA MET A 1 7.20 14.99 -13.77
C MET A 1 7.61 13.83 -12.87
N ILE A 2 6.99 12.61 -12.92
CA ILE A 2 7.25 11.53 -11.92
C ILE A 2 8.74 11.22 -11.74
N LEU A 3 9.46 10.91 -12.84
CA LEU A 3 10.88 10.57 -12.76
C LEU A 3 11.73 11.76 -12.28
N THR A 4 11.37 12.99 -12.62
CA THR A 4 12.02 14.20 -12.13
C THR A 4 11.87 14.33 -10.61
N ARG A 5 10.64 14.14 -10.09
CA ARG A 5 10.40 14.21 -8.63
C ARG A 5 11.09 13.07 -7.87
N LEU A 6 11.20 11.89 -8.46
CA LEU A 6 11.98 10.78 -7.88
C LEU A 6 13.50 11.06 -7.92
N TYR A 7 13.99 11.72 -8.97
CA TYR A 7 15.38 12.15 -9.05
C TYR A 7 15.72 13.20 -7.96
N GLU A 8 14.84 14.19 -7.76
CA GLU A 8 14.95 15.18 -6.69
C GLU A 8 14.91 14.52 -5.30
N LEU A 9 14.01 13.54 -5.11
CA LEU A 9 13.94 12.74 -3.89
C LEU A 9 15.27 12.02 -3.61
N TYR A 10 15.89 11.42 -4.64
CA TYR A 10 17.19 10.76 -4.46
C TYR A 10 18.22 11.72 -3.88
N GLY A 11 18.29 12.98 -4.39
CA GLY A 11 19.20 14.00 -3.86
C GLY A 11 18.96 14.31 -2.38
N ARG A 12 17.69 14.36 -1.96
CA ARG A 12 17.32 14.50 -0.54
C ARG A 12 17.78 13.30 0.30
N LEU A 13 17.54 12.08 -0.19
CA LEU A 13 17.90 10.84 0.51
C LEU A 13 19.43 10.65 0.58
N GLU A 14 20.16 11.08 -0.45
CA GLU A 14 21.62 10.99 -0.52
C GLU A 14 22.32 11.87 0.54
N GLY A 15 21.66 12.95 0.96
CA GLY A 15 22.12 13.83 2.04
C GLY A 15 21.69 13.42 3.46
N ASP A 16 20.95 12.32 3.62
CA ASP A 16 20.45 11.85 4.91
C ASP A 16 21.17 10.55 5.33
N HIS A 17 21.95 10.63 6.40
CA HIS A 17 22.72 9.49 6.95
C HIS A 17 21.91 8.25 7.27
N GLU A 18 20.60 8.40 7.48
CA GLU A 18 19.68 7.26 7.69
C GLU A 18 19.70 6.26 6.53
N PHE A 19 19.99 6.74 5.32
CA PHE A 19 19.92 5.93 4.09
C PHE A 19 21.29 5.51 3.53
N ASP A 20 22.40 5.86 4.17
CA ASP A 20 23.76 5.59 3.69
C ASP A 20 24.02 4.10 3.41
N GLU A 21 23.48 3.20 4.25
CA GLU A 21 23.66 1.75 4.10
C GLU A 21 22.65 1.08 3.15
N VAL A 22 21.58 1.79 2.75
CA VAL A 22 20.47 1.18 1.99
C VAL A 22 20.24 1.82 0.63
N LEU A 23 20.76 3.03 0.40
CA LEU A 23 20.64 3.76 -0.86
C LEU A 23 21.89 3.54 -1.72
N PRO A 24 21.82 2.79 -2.85
CA PRO A 24 22.95 2.61 -3.75
C PRO A 24 23.45 3.94 -4.30
N ARG A 25 24.77 4.11 -4.39
CA ARG A 25 25.44 5.24 -5.05
C ARG A 25 25.69 4.91 -6.53
N LEU A 26 25.87 5.92 -7.36
CA LEU A 26 26.17 5.72 -8.78
C LEU A 26 27.34 4.74 -8.96
N GLY A 27 27.21 3.80 -9.87
CA GLY A 27 28.18 2.73 -10.08
C GLY A 27 28.06 1.55 -9.10
N THR A 28 27.03 1.55 -8.23
CA THR A 28 26.75 0.43 -7.30
C THR A 28 25.33 -0.11 -7.44
N SER A 29 25.07 -1.29 -6.90
CA SER A 29 23.71 -1.85 -6.84
C SER A 29 23.48 -2.65 -5.56
N LYS A 30 22.22 -2.70 -5.11
CA LYS A 30 21.82 -3.53 -3.97
C LYS A 30 21.57 -4.95 -4.42
N GLN A 31 22.37 -5.90 -3.91
CA GLN A 31 22.32 -7.31 -4.28
C GLN A 31 22.16 -8.22 -3.05
N LYS A 32 21.57 -9.39 -3.27
CA LYS A 32 21.30 -10.39 -2.22
C LYS A 32 22.46 -11.35 -2.09
N MET A 33 23.23 -11.27 -1.01
CA MET A 33 24.38 -12.13 -0.75
C MET A 33 24.03 -13.26 0.20
N SER A 34 24.57 -14.44 -0.09
CA SER A 34 24.41 -15.64 0.74
C SER A 34 25.70 -16.05 1.44
N PHE A 35 26.86 -15.73 0.85
CA PHE A 35 28.14 -16.14 1.41
C PHE A 35 29.24 -15.09 1.22
N ILE A 36 30.30 -15.22 2.01
CA ILE A 36 31.50 -14.40 1.96
C ILE A 36 32.70 -15.34 1.83
N VAL A 37 33.49 -15.16 0.77
CA VAL A 37 34.77 -15.86 0.57
C VAL A 37 35.84 -15.11 1.36
N VAL A 38 36.32 -15.69 2.45
CA VAL A 38 37.38 -15.12 3.28
C VAL A 38 38.71 -15.65 2.80
N LEU A 39 39.61 -14.75 2.41
CA LEU A 39 40.95 -15.07 1.93
C LEU A 39 42.01 -14.63 2.95
N THR A 40 43.14 -15.34 2.99
CA THR A 40 44.33 -14.81 3.66
C THR A 40 44.92 -13.63 2.89
N PRO A 41 45.76 -12.77 3.49
CA PRO A 41 46.43 -11.69 2.75
C PRO A 41 47.23 -12.14 1.54
N GLU A 42 47.72 -13.40 1.52
CA GLU A 42 48.44 -14.01 0.41
C GLU A 42 47.52 -14.61 -0.67
N GLY A 43 46.20 -14.48 -0.52
CA GLY A 43 45.23 -14.97 -1.49
C GLY A 43 44.89 -16.45 -1.40
N LYS A 44 45.14 -17.13 -0.28
CA LYS A 44 44.67 -18.50 -0.05
C LYS A 44 43.26 -18.49 0.53
N LEU A 45 42.41 -19.44 0.13
CA LEU A 45 41.08 -19.62 0.72
C LEU A 45 41.22 -19.98 2.21
N PHE A 46 40.73 -19.13 3.08
CA PHE A 46 40.69 -19.36 4.53
C PHE A 46 39.37 -19.99 4.95
N ASP A 47 38.24 -19.40 4.53
CA ASP A 47 36.89 -19.88 4.88
C ASP A 47 35.83 -19.41 3.87
N ILE A 48 34.66 -20.04 3.89
CA ILE A 48 33.44 -19.53 3.25
C ILE A 48 32.37 -19.36 4.33
N GLN A 49 32.07 -18.12 4.67
CA GLN A 49 31.15 -17.75 5.74
C GLN A 49 29.71 -17.56 5.24
N ASP A 50 28.75 -17.89 6.09
CA ASP A 50 27.33 -17.66 5.82
C ASP A 50 26.98 -16.18 6.05
N ALA A 51 26.63 -15.48 4.99
CA ALA A 51 26.18 -14.08 5.06
C ALA A 51 24.68 -13.94 5.32
N ARG A 52 23.90 -15.03 5.29
CA ARG A 52 22.45 -15.00 5.44
C ARG A 52 22.06 -14.64 6.86
N ILE A 53 20.91 -13.97 6.97
CA ILE A 53 20.33 -13.53 8.24
C ILE A 53 19.24 -14.52 8.65
N GLN A 54 19.24 -14.93 9.91
CA GLN A 54 18.15 -15.73 10.46
C GLN A 54 16.92 -14.84 10.68
N LYS A 55 15.80 -15.18 10.03
CA LYS A 55 14.52 -14.49 10.18
C LYS A 55 13.50 -15.41 10.81
N ILE A 56 12.88 -14.95 11.89
CA ILE A 56 11.76 -15.63 12.54
C ILE A 56 10.47 -15.19 11.84
N ILE A 57 9.72 -16.16 11.33
CA ILE A 57 8.39 -15.92 10.74
C ILE A 57 7.36 -16.26 11.80
N PRO A 58 6.50 -15.30 12.22
CA PRO A 58 5.43 -15.57 13.16
C PRO A 58 4.41 -16.57 12.57
N PRO A 59 3.73 -17.35 13.41
CA PRO A 59 2.77 -18.33 12.94
C PRO A 59 1.59 -17.68 12.20
N THR A 60 1.22 -18.22 11.06
CA THR A 60 0.08 -17.75 10.23
C THR A 60 -1.29 -18.16 10.81
N LYS A 61 -1.32 -19.04 11.82
CA LYS A 61 -2.54 -19.51 12.51
C LYS A 61 -2.35 -19.41 14.02
N LYS A 62 -3.40 -19.06 14.74
CA LYS A 62 -3.43 -19.03 16.20
C LYS A 62 -3.05 -20.41 16.77
N GLY A 63 -1.96 -20.51 17.55
CA GLY A 63 -1.41 -21.78 18.07
C GLY A 63 -0.37 -22.46 17.17
N GLY A 64 0.01 -21.87 16.04
CA GLY A 64 1.11 -22.35 15.20
C GLY A 64 2.48 -22.11 15.84
N LYS A 65 3.52 -22.85 15.39
CA LYS A 65 4.90 -22.65 15.83
C LYS A 65 5.57 -21.58 14.96
N GLU A 66 6.43 -20.78 15.57
CA GLU A 66 7.35 -19.89 14.85
C GLU A 66 8.27 -20.71 13.94
N LYS A 67 8.52 -20.18 12.74
CA LYS A 67 9.42 -20.82 11.77
C LYS A 67 10.64 -19.94 11.55
N SER A 68 11.82 -20.45 11.85
CA SER A 68 13.07 -19.79 11.52
C SER A 68 13.50 -20.17 10.10
N ILE A 69 13.83 -19.16 9.29
CA ILE A 69 14.41 -19.34 7.96
C ILE A 69 15.65 -18.48 7.80
N PHE A 70 16.60 -18.95 6.98
CA PHE A 70 17.73 -18.13 6.55
C PHE A 70 17.34 -17.37 5.28
N VAL A 71 17.52 -16.05 5.30
CA VAL A 71 17.30 -15.16 4.15
C VAL A 71 18.61 -14.49 3.75
N THR A 72 18.80 -14.25 2.46
CA THR A 72 19.95 -13.53 1.94
C THR A 72 20.09 -12.15 2.56
N ARG A 73 21.34 -11.70 2.77
CA ARG A 73 21.64 -10.35 3.23
C ARG A 73 21.75 -9.41 2.04
N ASP A 74 21.09 -8.26 2.12
CA ASP A 74 21.24 -7.20 1.13
C ASP A 74 22.54 -6.43 1.37
N LEU A 75 23.40 -6.35 0.34
CA LEU A 75 24.63 -5.55 0.36
C LEU A 75 24.68 -4.63 -0.86
N ILE A 76 25.29 -3.45 -0.70
CA ILE A 76 25.59 -2.53 -1.81
C ILE A 76 26.96 -2.90 -2.37
N VAL A 77 26.98 -3.31 -3.65
CA VAL A 77 28.17 -3.85 -4.33
C VAL A 77 28.44 -3.11 -5.63
N PRO A 78 29.68 -3.12 -6.15
CA PRO A 78 30.02 -2.47 -7.42
C PRO A 78 29.24 -3.01 -8.62
N GLY A 79 28.89 -2.11 -9.55
CA GLY A 79 28.20 -2.43 -10.80
C GLY A 79 26.71 -2.70 -10.67
N GLY A 80 26.04 -2.89 -11.79
CA GLY A 80 24.61 -3.20 -11.90
C GLY A 80 24.28 -4.68 -11.62
N ALA A 81 22.98 -5.03 -11.68
CA ALA A 81 22.54 -6.41 -11.62
C ALA A 81 23.04 -7.22 -12.84
N HIS A 82 23.04 -8.55 -12.74
CA HIS A 82 23.36 -9.40 -13.88
C HIS A 82 22.41 -9.14 -15.04
N PRO A 83 22.91 -8.84 -16.24
CA PRO A 83 22.08 -8.69 -17.41
C PRO A 83 21.46 -10.03 -17.81
N SER A 84 20.31 -9.97 -18.45
CA SER A 84 19.70 -11.14 -19.07
C SER A 84 20.46 -11.48 -20.35
N GLY A 85 21.03 -12.68 -20.45
CA GLY A 85 21.75 -13.11 -21.64
C GLY A 85 22.52 -14.42 -21.46
N SER A 86 23.07 -14.94 -22.55
CA SER A 86 23.85 -16.18 -22.54
C SER A 86 25.36 -15.93 -22.49
N ALA A 87 25.83 -14.72 -22.78
CA ALA A 87 27.25 -14.38 -22.71
C ALA A 87 27.73 -14.25 -21.26
N PRO A 88 28.99 -14.66 -20.94
CA PRO A 88 29.56 -14.39 -19.64
C PRO A 88 29.68 -12.89 -19.36
N THR A 89 29.14 -12.43 -18.24
CA THR A 89 29.18 -11.03 -17.82
C THR A 89 29.56 -10.95 -16.33
N PRO A 90 30.82 -11.21 -15.99
CA PRO A 90 31.29 -11.28 -14.62
C PRO A 90 31.21 -9.92 -13.92
N ARG A 91 30.86 -9.93 -12.65
CA ARG A 91 30.78 -8.73 -11.81
C ARG A 91 32.08 -8.50 -11.05
N LEU A 92 32.31 -7.27 -10.64
CA LEU A 92 33.54 -6.91 -9.93
C LEU A 92 33.41 -7.26 -8.45
N LEU A 93 34.24 -8.19 -7.95
CA LEU A 93 34.36 -8.61 -6.55
C LEU A 93 33.10 -9.23 -5.92
N TRP A 94 32.13 -9.63 -6.74
CA TRP A 94 30.99 -10.41 -6.31
C TRP A 94 30.39 -11.17 -7.50
N ASP A 95 29.87 -12.36 -7.26
CA ASP A 95 29.12 -13.12 -8.26
C ASP A 95 28.53 -14.42 -7.67
N SER A 96 27.93 -15.28 -8.50
CA SER A 96 27.47 -16.61 -8.14
C SER A 96 28.61 -17.60 -7.97
N THR A 97 28.31 -18.76 -7.37
CA THR A 97 29.30 -19.85 -7.22
C THR A 97 29.88 -20.32 -8.55
N ALA A 98 29.12 -20.22 -9.65
CA ALA A 98 29.57 -20.58 -10.98
C ALA A 98 30.70 -19.67 -11.50
N TYR A 99 30.68 -18.38 -11.17
CA TYR A 99 31.73 -17.44 -11.53
C TYR A 99 32.90 -17.47 -10.54
N ILE A 100 32.62 -17.57 -9.23
CA ILE A 100 33.67 -17.50 -8.20
C ILE A 100 34.48 -18.79 -8.10
N PHE A 101 33.80 -19.96 -8.19
CA PHE A 101 34.43 -21.27 -8.00
C PHE A 101 34.43 -22.16 -9.24
N GLY A 102 33.75 -21.76 -10.32
CA GLY A 102 33.61 -22.56 -11.55
C GLY A 102 32.69 -23.77 -11.40
N CYS A 103 31.77 -23.75 -10.41
CA CYS A 103 30.85 -24.86 -10.19
C CYS A 103 29.46 -24.37 -9.72
N TYR A 104 28.46 -25.20 -10.01
CA TYR A 104 27.14 -25.06 -9.40
C TYR A 104 26.99 -26.05 -8.25
N PRO A 105 26.19 -25.71 -7.22
CA PRO A 105 25.74 -26.70 -6.25
C PRO A 105 24.94 -27.84 -6.92
N ASP A 106 25.06 -29.06 -6.44
CA ASP A 106 24.33 -30.20 -7.01
C ASP A 106 22.80 -30.03 -6.86
N LYS A 107 22.36 -29.40 -5.76
CA LYS A 107 20.94 -29.03 -5.52
C LYS A 107 20.35 -28.10 -6.58
N ALA A 108 21.17 -27.35 -7.31
CA ALA A 108 20.72 -26.47 -8.39
C ALA A 108 20.23 -27.24 -9.63
N LYS A 109 20.44 -28.56 -9.69
CA LYS A 109 20.02 -29.48 -10.79
C LYS A 109 20.34 -28.95 -12.19
N LYS A 110 21.49 -28.31 -12.35
CA LYS A 110 21.95 -27.78 -13.65
C LYS A 110 22.34 -28.92 -14.57
N LYS A 111 22.15 -28.74 -15.90
CA LYS A 111 22.58 -29.69 -16.93
C LYS A 111 24.11 -29.74 -17.02
N ASP A 112 24.66 -30.84 -17.50
CA ASP A 112 26.12 -31.02 -17.59
C ASP A 112 26.79 -29.94 -18.45
N LYS A 113 26.14 -29.50 -19.53
CA LYS A 113 26.63 -28.38 -20.34
C LYS A 113 26.72 -27.06 -19.55
N ASP A 114 25.83 -26.83 -18.56
CA ASP A 114 25.89 -25.64 -17.74
C ASP A 114 27.03 -25.74 -16.72
N LYS A 115 27.27 -26.94 -16.17
CA LYS A 115 28.39 -27.22 -15.27
C LYS A 115 29.72 -27.05 -16.01
N GLU A 116 29.79 -27.55 -17.24
CA GLU A 116 30.96 -27.35 -18.12
C GLU A 116 31.17 -25.87 -18.46
N LYS A 117 30.11 -25.15 -18.79
CA LYS A 117 30.16 -23.70 -19.00
C LYS A 117 30.66 -22.94 -17.77
N ALA A 118 30.26 -23.33 -16.57
CA ALA A 118 30.74 -22.69 -15.33
C ALA A 118 32.25 -22.80 -15.21
N ARG A 119 32.81 -23.97 -15.48
CA ARG A 119 34.26 -24.27 -15.43
C ARG A 119 35.05 -23.61 -16.55
N ASN A 120 34.55 -23.71 -17.79
CA ASN A 120 35.34 -23.40 -18.99
C ASN A 120 35.08 -21.98 -19.54
N ALA A 121 34.03 -21.29 -19.08
CA ALA A 121 33.67 -19.95 -19.55
C ALA A 121 33.43 -18.95 -18.42
N LEU A 122 32.59 -19.28 -17.42
CA LEU A 122 32.19 -18.29 -16.41
C LEU A 122 33.34 -17.97 -15.46
N PHE A 123 33.97 -18.96 -14.84
CA PHE A 123 35.11 -18.75 -13.96
C PHE A 123 36.31 -18.09 -14.67
N PRO A 124 36.73 -18.55 -15.86
CA PRO A 124 37.80 -17.85 -16.61
C PRO A 124 37.46 -16.39 -16.89
N SER A 125 36.24 -16.08 -17.29
CA SER A 125 35.83 -14.70 -17.53
C SER A 125 35.86 -13.83 -16.26
N PHE A 126 35.49 -14.41 -15.10
CA PHE A 126 35.57 -13.73 -13.81
C PHE A 126 37.02 -13.44 -13.41
N ARG A 127 37.90 -14.42 -13.56
CA ARG A 127 39.34 -14.27 -13.33
C ARG A 127 39.95 -13.20 -14.24
N GLU A 128 39.67 -13.25 -15.54
CA GLU A 128 40.15 -12.28 -16.51
C GLU A 128 39.64 -10.86 -16.19
N ARG A 129 38.38 -10.71 -15.82
CA ARG A 129 37.78 -9.41 -15.43
C ARG A 129 38.56 -8.73 -14.31
N HIS A 130 39.01 -9.50 -13.29
CA HIS A 130 39.74 -8.96 -12.16
C HIS A 130 41.17 -8.61 -12.48
N ASN A 131 41.87 -9.46 -13.29
CA ASN A 131 43.20 -9.14 -13.78
C ASN A 131 43.17 -7.86 -14.62
N ASN A 132 42.28 -7.79 -15.62
CA ASN A 132 42.13 -6.63 -16.49
C ASN A 132 41.74 -5.36 -15.68
N PHE A 133 40.88 -5.46 -14.68
CA PHE A 133 40.51 -4.33 -13.83
C PHE A 133 41.71 -3.74 -13.10
N ARG A 134 42.54 -4.59 -12.49
CA ARG A 134 43.78 -4.14 -11.82
C ARG A 134 44.74 -3.49 -12.81
N ASP A 135 45.00 -4.16 -13.91
CA ASP A 135 46.06 -3.77 -14.87
C ASP A 135 45.66 -2.50 -15.64
N THR A 136 44.41 -2.38 -16.09
CA THR A 136 43.90 -1.18 -16.80
C THR A 136 43.86 0.06 -15.89
N ASN A 137 43.50 -0.10 -14.63
CA ASN A 137 43.41 1.01 -13.70
C ASN A 137 44.71 1.29 -12.94
N GLY A 138 45.74 0.48 -13.09
CA GLY A 138 47.02 0.62 -12.40
C GLY A 138 46.90 0.57 -10.88
N ILE A 139 45.99 -0.27 -10.34
CA ILE A 139 45.68 -0.30 -8.91
C ILE A 139 46.55 -1.32 -8.19
N HIS A 140 47.11 -0.90 -7.06
CA HIS A 140 47.76 -1.76 -6.09
C HIS A 140 46.96 -1.73 -4.78
N ASP A 141 46.02 -2.66 -4.65
CA ASP A 141 45.21 -2.83 -3.44
C ASP A 141 45.44 -4.23 -2.87
N PRO A 142 45.92 -4.36 -1.61
CA PRO A 142 46.24 -5.67 -1.03
C PRO A 142 45.06 -6.64 -0.99
N GLY A 143 43.81 -6.14 -0.87
CA GLY A 143 42.63 -7.00 -0.88
C GLY A 143 42.30 -7.49 -2.30
N LEU A 144 42.37 -6.62 -3.30
CA LEU A 144 42.19 -6.99 -4.71
C LEU A 144 43.30 -7.95 -5.19
N ASP A 145 44.56 -7.69 -4.81
CA ASP A 145 45.69 -8.55 -5.14
C ASP A 145 45.52 -9.94 -4.54
N ALA A 146 45.01 -10.06 -3.30
CA ALA A 146 44.69 -11.35 -2.69
C ALA A 146 43.58 -12.09 -3.44
N VAL A 147 42.51 -11.39 -3.89
CA VAL A 147 41.46 -11.99 -4.72
C VAL A 147 42.00 -12.48 -6.05
N ILE A 148 42.84 -11.70 -6.71
CA ILE A 148 43.47 -12.07 -7.98
C ILE A 148 44.40 -13.28 -7.78
N ALA A 149 45.20 -13.34 -6.73
CA ALA A 149 46.05 -14.48 -6.39
C ALA A 149 45.21 -15.74 -6.16
N PHE A 150 44.10 -15.64 -5.43
CA PHE A 150 43.13 -16.74 -5.27
C PHE A 150 42.61 -17.23 -6.64
N LEU A 151 42.08 -16.33 -7.46
CA LEU A 151 41.48 -16.69 -8.76
C LEU A 151 42.50 -17.31 -9.71
N ASN A 152 43.75 -16.87 -9.65
CA ASN A 152 44.82 -17.42 -10.49
C ASN A 152 45.33 -18.79 -10.03
N SER A 153 45.24 -19.10 -8.74
CA SER A 153 45.65 -20.37 -8.15
C SER A 153 44.52 -21.41 -8.03
N TRP A 154 43.25 -20.99 -8.12
CA TRP A 154 42.11 -21.86 -7.95
C TRP A 154 41.89 -22.80 -9.13
N ASP A 155 41.73 -24.09 -8.84
CA ASP A 155 41.39 -25.12 -9.84
C ASP A 155 39.94 -25.59 -9.70
N PRO A 156 39.03 -25.19 -10.59
CA PRO A 156 37.64 -25.66 -10.58
C PRO A 156 37.44 -27.16 -10.79
N ALA A 157 38.47 -27.88 -11.28
CA ALA A 157 38.39 -29.32 -11.46
C ALA A 157 38.65 -30.09 -10.15
N ASN A 158 39.40 -29.50 -9.20
CA ASN A 158 39.85 -30.13 -7.98
C ASN A 158 39.39 -29.38 -6.74
N ILE A 159 38.06 -29.20 -6.60
CA ILE A 159 37.46 -28.50 -5.44
C ILE A 159 37.52 -29.40 -4.21
N PRO A 160 38.13 -28.97 -3.07
CA PRO A 160 38.18 -29.74 -1.84
C PRO A 160 36.78 -30.10 -1.33
N ALA A 161 36.63 -31.26 -0.70
CA ALA A 161 35.32 -31.78 -0.28
C ALA A 161 34.61 -30.88 0.75
N ASP A 162 35.36 -30.33 1.68
CA ASP A 162 34.84 -29.36 2.70
C ASP A 162 34.35 -28.05 2.07
N VAL A 163 35.04 -27.57 1.05
CA VAL A 163 34.63 -26.39 0.26
C VAL A 163 33.38 -26.69 -0.54
N ARG A 164 33.28 -27.85 -1.16
CA ARG A 164 32.10 -28.29 -1.89
C ARG A 164 30.88 -28.39 -0.99
N GLU A 165 31.02 -28.92 0.24
CA GLU A 165 29.95 -28.97 1.22
C GLU A 165 29.42 -27.55 1.59
N LYS A 166 30.31 -26.57 1.76
CA LYS A 166 29.94 -25.18 2.01
C LYS A 166 29.20 -24.57 0.82
N ILE A 167 29.67 -24.80 -0.42
CA ILE A 167 28.98 -24.33 -1.64
C ILE A 167 27.57 -24.92 -1.74
N GLU A 168 27.39 -26.22 -1.43
CA GLU A 168 26.07 -26.86 -1.41
C GLU A 168 25.10 -26.20 -0.41
N ARG A 169 25.60 -25.69 0.71
CA ARG A 169 24.79 -25.01 1.72
C ARG A 169 24.18 -23.71 1.22
N PHE A 170 24.89 -22.94 0.39
CA PHE A 170 24.47 -21.61 -0.05
C PHE A 170 23.62 -21.59 -1.32
N GLY A 171 23.63 -22.67 -2.09
CA GLY A 171 22.89 -22.77 -3.34
C GLY A 171 23.51 -21.89 -4.46
N ASP A 172 22.76 -21.71 -5.56
CA ASP A 172 23.15 -20.85 -6.69
C ASP A 172 22.83 -19.39 -6.38
N ASN A 173 23.53 -18.85 -5.38
CA ASN A 173 23.37 -17.48 -4.89
C ASN A 173 24.68 -16.70 -5.02
N PHE A 174 24.61 -15.39 -4.76
CA PHE A 174 25.76 -14.51 -4.85
C PHE A 174 26.59 -14.50 -3.56
N GLY A 175 27.89 -14.29 -3.74
CA GLY A 175 28.86 -14.07 -2.69
C GLY A 175 29.83 -12.96 -3.02
N THR A 176 30.60 -12.52 -2.03
CA THR A 176 31.63 -11.49 -2.16
C THR A 176 32.89 -11.88 -1.37
N PHE A 177 33.92 -11.03 -1.37
CA PHE A 177 35.21 -11.31 -0.79
C PHE A 177 35.53 -10.44 0.43
N ALA A 178 36.16 -11.06 1.43
CA ALA A 178 36.75 -10.39 2.60
C ALA A 178 38.15 -10.94 2.85
N ILE A 179 38.98 -10.16 3.56
CA ILE A 179 40.34 -10.56 3.94
C ILE A 179 40.36 -10.90 5.42
N GLN A 180 40.96 -12.03 5.78
CA GLN A 180 41.15 -12.46 7.16
C GLN A 180 41.83 -11.36 7.99
N GLY A 181 41.22 -11.05 9.13
CA GLY A 181 41.74 -10.02 10.06
C GLY A 181 41.49 -8.57 9.65
N LYS A 182 40.85 -8.31 8.50
CA LYS A 182 40.42 -6.98 8.09
C LYS A 182 38.89 -6.83 8.21
N ALA A 183 38.43 -5.66 8.64
CA ALA A 183 37.00 -5.34 8.66
C ALA A 183 36.52 -4.96 7.26
N GLY A 184 35.25 -5.29 6.95
CA GLY A 184 34.61 -4.94 5.69
C GLY A 184 34.92 -5.90 4.54
N TYR A 185 34.51 -5.49 3.35
CA TYR A 185 34.65 -6.27 2.10
C TYR A 185 35.70 -5.66 1.19
N VAL A 186 36.31 -6.48 0.32
CA VAL A 186 37.39 -6.02 -0.59
C VAL A 186 36.92 -4.87 -1.48
N TYR A 187 35.68 -4.88 -1.96
CA TYR A 187 35.15 -3.81 -2.79
C TYR A 187 34.92 -2.47 -2.04
N GLU A 188 35.02 -2.47 -0.71
CA GLU A 188 34.86 -1.24 0.10
C GLU A 188 36.14 -0.41 0.16
N SER A 189 37.26 -0.95 -0.31
CA SER A 189 38.50 -0.22 -0.42
C SER A 189 38.35 1.03 -1.28
N GLN A 190 38.95 2.15 -0.85
CA GLN A 190 38.84 3.44 -1.51
C GLN A 190 39.41 3.38 -2.95
N SER A 191 40.55 2.74 -3.14
CA SER A 191 41.19 2.55 -4.44
C SER A 191 40.32 1.79 -5.43
N VAL A 192 39.66 0.73 -4.95
CA VAL A 192 38.74 -0.09 -5.75
C VAL A 192 37.48 0.70 -6.11
N LYS A 193 36.88 1.42 -5.17
CA LYS A 193 35.69 2.26 -5.40
C LYS A 193 35.95 3.34 -6.45
N GLU A 194 37.06 4.06 -6.33
CA GLU A 194 37.42 5.13 -7.28
C GLU A 194 37.66 4.59 -8.68
N ALA A 195 38.31 3.46 -8.81
CA ALA A 195 38.54 2.83 -10.11
C ALA A 195 37.22 2.29 -10.74
N ALA A 196 36.38 1.66 -9.96
CA ALA A 196 35.08 1.19 -10.45
C ALA A 196 34.19 2.36 -10.93
N LEU A 197 34.27 3.51 -10.26
CA LEU A 197 33.57 4.73 -10.67
C LEU A 197 34.14 5.29 -11.98
N ARG A 198 35.48 5.32 -12.16
CA ARG A 198 36.12 5.72 -13.41
C ARG A 198 35.68 4.86 -14.61
N GLU A 199 35.67 3.53 -14.43
CA GLU A 199 35.18 2.63 -15.51
C GLU A 199 33.74 2.97 -15.94
N THR A 200 32.85 3.29 -14.98
CA THR A 200 31.48 3.66 -15.29
C THR A 200 31.43 4.97 -16.11
N GLN A 201 32.25 5.96 -15.77
CA GLN A 201 32.32 7.23 -16.49
C GLN A 201 32.92 7.10 -17.91
N GLU A 202 33.91 6.20 -18.10
CA GLU A 202 34.51 5.93 -19.43
C GLU A 202 33.53 5.24 -20.37
N MET A 203 32.65 4.38 -19.85
CA MET A 203 31.57 3.79 -20.66
C MET A 203 30.58 4.84 -21.15
N ASP A 204 30.24 5.82 -20.30
CA ASP A 204 29.35 6.93 -20.66
C ASP A 204 29.90 7.81 -21.77
N SER A 205 31.23 7.97 -21.87
CA SER A 205 31.90 8.82 -22.91
C SER A 205 31.69 8.35 -24.34
N LYS A 206 31.32 7.08 -24.57
CA LYS A 206 31.03 6.46 -25.87
C LYS A 206 29.54 6.46 -26.22
N ALA A 207 28.68 6.96 -25.35
CA ALA A 207 27.24 6.96 -25.53
C ALA A 207 26.77 8.06 -26.52
N LEU A 208 25.57 7.89 -27.07
CA LEU A 208 24.92 8.96 -27.84
C LEU A 208 24.58 10.12 -26.90
N HIS A 209 24.95 11.34 -27.29
CA HIS A 209 24.66 12.54 -26.52
C HIS A 209 23.32 13.17 -26.90
N GLY A 210 22.64 13.79 -25.95
CA GLY A 210 21.39 14.49 -26.17
C GLY A 210 20.80 15.10 -24.90
N THR A 211 19.52 15.48 -24.96
CA THR A 211 18.83 16.09 -23.81
C THR A 211 18.14 15.02 -22.99
N CYS A 212 18.46 14.92 -21.69
CA CYS A 212 17.79 14.02 -20.75
C CYS A 212 16.42 14.55 -20.33
N LEU A 213 15.37 13.75 -20.48
CA LEU A 213 14.00 14.15 -20.09
C LEU A 213 13.78 14.25 -18.58
N ILE A 214 14.65 13.66 -17.76
CA ILE A 214 14.54 13.76 -16.29
C ILE A 214 15.09 15.09 -15.79
N THR A 215 16.31 15.45 -16.21
CA THR A 215 17.03 16.61 -15.69
C THR A 215 16.88 17.86 -16.56
N GLY A 216 16.52 17.70 -17.84
CA GLY A 216 16.54 18.79 -18.84
C GLY A 216 17.94 19.18 -19.30
N ALA A 217 19.00 18.54 -18.80
CA ALA A 217 20.37 18.82 -19.21
C ALA A 217 20.59 18.38 -20.66
N SER A 218 21.25 19.25 -21.44
CA SER A 218 21.58 19.01 -22.85
C SER A 218 23.00 18.48 -22.99
N ASP A 219 23.25 17.82 -24.14
CA ASP A 219 24.56 17.29 -24.50
C ASP A 219 25.19 16.34 -23.44
N ILE A 220 24.37 15.51 -22.87
CA ILE A 220 24.82 14.49 -21.89
C ILE A 220 24.67 13.08 -22.45
N PRO A 221 25.47 12.10 -21.96
CA PRO A 221 25.37 10.71 -22.39
C PRO A 221 23.98 10.12 -22.14
N LEU A 222 23.39 9.53 -23.19
CA LEU A 222 22.08 8.87 -23.14
C LEU A 222 22.25 7.35 -23.20
N VAL A 223 21.35 6.61 -22.55
CA VAL A 223 21.39 5.15 -22.54
C VAL A 223 20.37 4.51 -23.46
N ALA A 224 20.79 3.48 -24.17
CA ALA A 224 19.88 2.63 -24.96
C ALA A 224 18.97 1.78 -24.07
N THR A 225 19.45 1.35 -22.91
CA THR A 225 18.70 0.54 -21.94
C THR A 225 19.07 0.94 -20.53
N VAL A 226 18.06 1.23 -19.69
CA VAL A 226 18.27 1.52 -18.27
C VAL A 226 18.59 0.22 -17.53
N GLU A 227 19.76 0.15 -16.90
CA GLU A 227 20.18 -1.04 -16.14
C GLU A 227 19.41 -1.19 -14.81
N THR A 228 19.24 -0.08 -14.08
CA THR A 228 18.55 -0.11 -12.79
C THR A 228 17.06 -0.34 -12.97
N LYS A 229 16.58 -1.53 -12.58
CA LYS A 229 15.15 -1.89 -12.65
C LYS A 229 14.43 -1.63 -11.34
N ILE A 230 13.11 -1.42 -11.43
CA ILE A 230 12.23 -1.24 -10.27
C ILE A 230 11.84 -2.60 -9.72
N LYS A 231 12.13 -2.83 -8.43
CA LYS A 231 11.93 -4.12 -7.72
C LYS A 231 10.55 -4.13 -7.03
N LEU A 232 9.49 -4.24 -7.82
CA LEU A 232 8.12 -4.35 -7.33
C LEU A 232 7.68 -5.82 -7.28
N ALA A 233 7.07 -6.26 -6.18
CA ALA A 233 6.55 -7.63 -6.05
C ALA A 233 5.52 -7.92 -7.15
N GLY A 234 5.69 -9.03 -7.87
CA GLY A 234 4.86 -9.41 -9.02
C GLY A 234 5.43 -9.01 -10.39
N THR A 235 6.55 -8.28 -10.43
CA THR A 235 7.32 -8.10 -11.68
C THR A 235 8.18 -9.33 -11.98
N SER A 236 8.76 -9.37 -13.19
CA SER A 236 9.76 -10.37 -13.57
C SER A 236 10.94 -10.38 -12.59
N VAL A 237 11.70 -11.48 -12.53
CA VAL A 237 12.84 -11.65 -11.61
C VAL A 237 13.86 -10.51 -11.72
N GLY A 238 14.10 -9.99 -12.92
CA GLY A 238 14.97 -8.84 -13.14
C GLY A 238 14.40 -7.48 -12.73
N GLY A 239 13.13 -7.42 -12.34
CA GLY A 239 12.39 -6.17 -12.05
C GLY A 239 11.58 -5.66 -13.23
N GLY A 240 10.98 -4.48 -13.06
CA GLY A 240 10.16 -3.78 -14.05
C GLY A 240 10.74 -2.44 -14.49
N ALA A 241 10.25 -1.92 -15.60
CA ALA A 241 10.60 -0.59 -16.10
C ALA A 241 9.33 0.27 -16.26
N ILE A 242 9.42 1.55 -15.95
CA ILE A 242 8.34 2.52 -16.19
C ILE A 242 8.26 2.83 -17.69
N ALA A 243 9.40 3.00 -18.34
CA ALA A 243 9.50 3.22 -19.79
C ALA A 243 10.33 2.07 -20.41
N SER A 244 9.80 1.43 -21.46
CA SER A 244 10.46 0.32 -22.13
C SER A 244 9.98 0.24 -23.58
N PHE A 245 10.94 0.26 -24.52
CA PHE A 245 10.73 0.29 -25.97
C PHE A 245 11.44 -0.91 -26.59
N ASN A 246 10.89 -2.10 -26.42
CA ASN A 246 11.50 -3.36 -26.80
C ASN A 246 10.87 -4.02 -28.04
N ALA A 247 10.15 -3.25 -28.85
CA ALA A 247 9.56 -3.71 -30.09
C ALA A 247 9.44 -2.55 -31.10
N PRO A 248 9.55 -2.81 -32.42
CA PRO A 248 9.43 -1.78 -33.46
C PRO A 248 8.14 -0.93 -33.38
N ALA A 249 7.06 -1.49 -32.86
CA ALA A 249 5.79 -0.77 -32.65
C ALA A 249 5.89 0.41 -31.66
N TYR A 250 6.95 0.47 -30.86
CA TYR A 250 7.20 1.55 -29.88
C TYR A 250 8.23 2.56 -30.39
N GLU A 251 8.77 2.37 -31.57
CA GLU A 251 9.78 3.23 -32.18
C GLU A 251 9.14 4.39 -32.93
N SER A 252 9.72 5.57 -32.84
CA SER A 252 9.26 6.79 -33.47
C SER A 252 10.44 7.62 -33.96
N TYR A 253 10.28 8.28 -35.10
CA TYR A 253 11.28 9.19 -35.67
C TYR A 253 12.67 8.54 -35.86
N GLY A 254 12.71 7.23 -36.18
CA GLY A 254 13.97 6.49 -36.35
C GLY A 254 14.76 6.28 -35.06
N LYS A 255 14.12 6.44 -33.89
CA LYS A 255 14.75 6.21 -32.59
C LYS A 255 14.41 4.83 -32.08
N GLU A 256 15.42 4.11 -31.66
CA GLU A 256 15.31 2.77 -31.07
C GLU A 256 15.39 2.82 -29.54
N GLN A 257 14.84 1.83 -28.86
CA GLN A 257 14.94 1.61 -27.43
C GLN A 257 14.66 2.89 -26.60
N THR A 258 15.43 3.12 -25.53
CA THR A 258 15.21 4.27 -24.61
C THR A 258 15.46 5.62 -25.27
N TYR A 259 16.07 5.69 -26.46
CA TYR A 259 16.20 6.93 -27.23
C TYR A 259 14.85 7.54 -27.65
N ASN A 260 13.75 6.76 -27.61
CA ASN A 260 12.38 7.27 -27.77
C ASN A 260 11.92 8.12 -26.56
N ALA A 261 12.52 7.91 -25.37
CA ALA A 261 12.35 8.74 -24.17
C ALA A 261 13.74 8.94 -23.56
N PRO A 262 14.58 9.82 -24.12
CA PRO A 262 16.01 9.90 -23.84
C PRO A 262 16.29 10.21 -22.37
N LEU A 263 17.09 9.38 -21.74
CA LEU A 263 17.49 9.43 -20.34
C LEU A 263 19.00 9.26 -20.22
N SER A 264 19.64 9.93 -19.28
CA SER A 264 21.00 9.56 -18.86
C SER A 264 20.94 8.44 -17.83
N GLU A 265 21.97 7.58 -17.79
CA GLU A 265 22.05 6.49 -16.79
C GLU A 265 22.02 7.03 -15.38
N ALA A 266 22.79 8.10 -15.09
CA ALA A 266 22.84 8.71 -13.78
C ALA A 266 21.45 9.21 -13.30
N ALA A 267 20.66 9.83 -14.18
CA ALA A 267 19.33 10.31 -13.83
C ALA A 267 18.33 9.16 -13.64
N ALA A 268 18.36 8.16 -14.52
CA ALA A 268 17.52 6.97 -14.40
C ALA A 268 17.88 6.15 -13.16
N PHE A 269 19.17 5.98 -12.88
CA PHE A 269 19.69 5.33 -11.68
C PHE A 269 19.15 5.98 -10.41
N LYS A 270 19.27 7.30 -10.28
CA LYS A 270 18.79 8.06 -9.12
C LYS A 270 17.28 7.93 -8.95
N ALA A 271 16.50 8.15 -9.99
CA ALA A 271 15.04 8.07 -9.93
C ALA A 271 14.55 6.65 -9.58
N HIS A 272 15.13 5.62 -10.17
CA HIS A 272 14.71 4.24 -9.90
C HIS A 272 15.13 3.75 -8.52
N ASN A 273 16.30 4.12 -8.01
CA ASN A 273 16.73 3.75 -6.66
C ASN A 273 15.93 4.48 -5.58
N ALA A 274 15.55 5.76 -5.78
CA ALA A 274 14.61 6.43 -4.90
C ALA A 274 13.28 5.66 -4.81
N LEU A 275 12.70 5.27 -5.95
CA LEU A 275 11.47 4.47 -5.97
C LEU A 275 11.65 3.09 -5.32
N ASN A 276 12.77 2.41 -5.57
CA ASN A 276 13.06 1.13 -4.94
C ASN A 276 13.16 1.23 -3.42
N LEU A 277 13.72 2.32 -2.90
CA LEU A 277 13.76 2.59 -1.45
C LEU A 277 12.35 2.78 -0.90
N LEU A 278 11.51 3.61 -1.53
CA LEU A 278 10.11 3.79 -1.11
C LEU A 278 9.33 2.48 -1.10
N ILE A 279 9.55 1.61 -2.10
CA ILE A 279 8.90 0.29 -2.18
C ILE A 279 9.43 -0.67 -1.09
N ALA A 280 10.69 -0.57 -0.71
CA ALA A 280 11.30 -1.47 0.26
C ALA A 280 10.95 -1.10 1.72
N ASP A 281 10.72 0.18 2.01
CA ASP A 281 10.46 0.69 3.36
C ASP A 281 8.96 0.89 3.61
N GLN A 282 8.41 0.15 4.58
CA GLN A 282 6.99 0.20 4.94
C GLN A 282 6.51 1.57 5.42
N ARG A 283 7.41 2.47 5.80
CA ARG A 283 7.06 3.84 6.19
C ARG A 283 6.54 4.68 5.03
N TYR A 284 6.98 4.37 3.81
CA TYR A 284 6.75 5.16 2.60
C TYR A 284 5.80 4.50 1.59
N HIS A 285 5.23 3.34 1.92
CA HIS A 285 4.26 2.71 1.04
C HIS A 285 3.18 1.94 1.81
N PHE A 286 2.08 1.69 1.13
CA PHE A 286 1.07 0.71 1.54
C PHE A 286 0.49 0.00 0.31
N LYS A 287 -0.09 -1.18 0.55
CA LYS A 287 -0.81 -1.93 -0.50
C LYS A 287 -2.29 -1.62 -0.45
N LEU A 288 -2.87 -1.37 -1.63
CA LEU A 288 -4.29 -1.16 -1.83
C LEU A 288 -4.78 -2.07 -2.95
N ALA A 289 -5.34 -3.23 -2.63
CA ALA A 289 -5.59 -4.33 -3.56
C ALA A 289 -4.28 -4.71 -4.30
N ASP A 290 -4.25 -4.65 -5.63
CA ASP A 290 -3.09 -4.97 -6.45
C ASP A 290 -2.12 -3.78 -6.62
N THR A 291 -2.55 -2.57 -6.26
CA THR A 291 -1.75 -1.34 -6.38
C THR A 291 -0.84 -1.16 -5.17
N THR A 292 0.44 -0.94 -5.40
CA THR A 292 1.36 -0.42 -4.39
C THR A 292 1.35 1.10 -4.49
N VAL A 293 1.03 1.77 -3.39
CA VAL A 293 0.99 3.22 -3.29
C VAL A 293 2.23 3.66 -2.54
N VAL A 294 3.11 4.41 -3.19
CA VAL A 294 4.26 5.06 -2.57
C VAL A 294 4.01 6.56 -2.43
N PHE A 295 4.57 7.18 -1.41
CA PHE A 295 4.42 8.61 -1.14
C PHE A 295 5.67 9.20 -0.50
N TRP A 296 5.87 10.49 -0.69
CA TRP A 296 6.97 11.25 -0.13
C TRP A 296 6.67 12.75 -0.13
N THR A 297 7.46 13.50 0.62
CA THR A 297 7.44 14.97 0.62
C THR A 297 8.73 15.52 -0.01
N GLU A 298 8.71 16.74 -0.51
CA GLU A 298 9.90 17.37 -1.11
C GLU A 298 11.03 17.53 -0.08
N LYS A 299 10.69 17.91 1.16
CA LYS A 299 11.59 18.00 2.30
C LYS A 299 11.24 16.91 3.31
N LYS A 300 12.20 16.46 4.12
CA LYS A 300 11.93 15.51 5.21
C LYS A 300 10.94 16.12 6.20
N THR A 301 9.80 15.46 6.42
CA THR A 301 8.75 15.92 7.33
C THR A 301 8.41 14.83 8.34
N ALA A 302 7.89 15.25 9.48
CA ALA A 302 7.40 14.34 10.48
C ALA A 302 6.12 13.62 10.04
N THR A 303 5.27 14.32 9.30
CA THR A 303 4.00 13.79 8.76
C THR A 303 4.24 12.69 7.72
N GLU A 304 5.31 12.76 6.93
CA GLU A 304 5.65 11.73 5.92
C GLU A 304 5.68 10.32 6.54
N ASN A 305 6.28 10.16 7.71
CA ASN A 305 6.37 8.87 8.41
C ASN A 305 5.05 8.38 9.01
N LEU A 306 4.03 9.24 9.09
CA LEU A 306 2.72 8.91 9.65
C LEU A 306 1.71 8.45 8.58
N LEU A 307 1.95 8.78 7.30
CA LEU A 307 0.95 8.67 6.24
C LEU A 307 0.47 7.23 6.00
N SER A 308 1.36 6.23 6.08
CA SER A 308 0.94 4.83 5.96
C SER A 308 -0.06 4.44 7.04
N TRP A 309 0.16 4.87 8.28
CA TRP A 309 -0.73 4.63 9.42
C TRP A 309 -2.04 5.42 9.36
N ILE A 310 -2.00 6.61 8.74
CA ILE A 310 -3.16 7.49 8.60
C ILE A 310 -4.10 6.97 7.53
N ILE A 311 -3.57 6.62 6.35
CA ILE A 311 -4.38 6.25 5.18
C ILE A 311 -4.79 4.78 5.24
N ASN A 312 -3.88 3.89 5.63
CA ASN A 312 -4.10 2.44 5.61
C ASN A 312 -3.47 1.73 6.82
N PRO A 313 -3.97 1.98 8.04
CA PRO A 313 -3.45 1.31 9.24
C PRO A 313 -3.61 -0.22 9.12
N PRO A 314 -2.78 -1.01 9.83
CA PRO A 314 -2.81 -2.47 9.81
C PRO A 314 -4.19 -3.04 10.17
N GLN A 315 -4.63 -4.08 9.45
CA GLN A 315 -5.98 -4.66 9.62
C GLN A 315 -6.19 -5.42 10.94
N ASN A 316 -5.13 -5.91 11.55
CA ASN A 316 -5.21 -6.84 12.70
C ASN A 316 -5.09 -6.16 14.06
N ASN A 317 -5.24 -4.85 14.19
CA ASN A 317 -4.89 -4.11 15.40
C ASN A 317 -3.49 -4.49 15.92
N ASP A 318 -2.61 -4.91 15.02
CA ASP A 318 -1.22 -5.18 15.33
C ASP A 318 -0.49 -3.86 15.58
N THR A 319 -0.69 -3.37 16.81
CA THR A 319 -0.01 -2.18 17.33
C THR A 319 1.38 -2.52 17.87
N SER A 320 1.87 -3.74 17.67
CA SER A 320 3.20 -4.16 18.17
C SER A 320 4.35 -3.30 17.63
N ALA A 321 4.18 -2.72 16.43
CA ALA A 321 5.10 -1.74 15.86
C ALA A 321 4.79 -0.28 16.25
N MET A 322 3.67 -0.03 16.95
CA MET A 322 3.24 1.31 17.37
C MET A 322 3.76 1.60 18.77
N ASN A 323 4.84 2.36 18.85
CA ASN A 323 5.28 2.88 20.16
C ASN A 323 4.39 4.05 20.60
N PRO A 324 4.39 4.40 21.92
CA PRO A 324 3.55 5.48 22.46
C PRO A 324 3.75 6.83 21.77
N ALA A 325 4.97 7.16 21.37
CA ALA A 325 5.29 8.41 20.68
C ALA A 325 4.64 8.47 19.28
N LEU A 326 4.66 7.37 18.52
CA LEU A 326 3.97 7.29 17.22
C LEU A 326 2.45 7.43 17.40
N ALA A 327 1.87 6.75 18.39
CA ALA A 327 0.45 6.85 18.69
C ALA A 327 0.02 8.30 19.01
N GLN A 328 0.81 9.01 19.84
CA GLN A 328 0.57 10.40 20.18
C GLN A 328 0.63 11.30 18.93
N ARG A 329 1.62 11.12 18.05
CA ARG A 329 1.76 11.91 16.82
C ARG A 329 0.59 11.68 15.86
N ILE A 330 0.11 10.44 15.71
CA ILE A 330 -1.08 10.12 14.93
C ILE A 330 -2.32 10.82 15.51
N GLN A 331 -2.47 10.84 16.84
CA GLN A 331 -3.56 11.56 17.51
C GLN A 331 -3.48 13.08 17.26
N SER A 332 -2.29 13.68 17.39
CA SER A 332 -2.08 15.11 17.06
C SER A 332 -2.43 15.42 15.61
N PHE A 333 -2.03 14.57 14.67
CA PHE A 333 -2.39 14.73 13.26
C PHE A 333 -3.92 14.72 13.05
N TRP A 334 -4.62 13.74 13.63
CA TRP A 334 -6.08 13.67 13.51
C TRP A 334 -6.80 14.83 14.20
N LYS A 335 -6.26 15.35 15.29
CA LYS A 335 -6.74 16.59 15.91
C LYS A 335 -6.68 17.75 14.92
N ILE A 336 -5.56 17.94 14.23
CA ILE A 336 -5.39 18.97 13.20
C ILE A 336 -6.37 18.76 12.03
N VAL A 337 -6.58 17.53 11.57
CA VAL A 337 -7.56 17.22 10.52
C VAL A 337 -8.98 17.58 10.96
N SER A 338 -9.33 17.41 12.23
CA SER A 338 -10.68 17.65 12.76
C SER A 338 -10.96 19.12 13.11
N GLN A 339 -9.94 19.95 13.28
CA GLN A 339 -10.10 21.37 13.61
C GLN A 339 -10.65 22.17 12.41
N ALA A 340 -11.47 23.19 12.71
CA ALA A 340 -11.92 24.15 11.69
C ALA A 340 -10.81 25.16 11.35
N GLY A 341 -10.89 25.80 10.19
CA GLY A 341 -9.92 26.80 9.74
C GLY A 341 -8.78 26.21 8.91
N ASP A 342 -7.75 27.01 8.66
CA ASP A 342 -6.59 26.56 7.89
C ASP A 342 -5.80 25.50 8.67
N PRO A 343 -5.22 24.50 7.97
CA PRO A 343 -4.37 23.51 8.62
C PRO A 343 -3.12 24.17 9.22
N ASP A 344 -2.74 23.74 10.42
CA ASP A 344 -1.50 24.15 11.08
C ASP A 344 -0.74 22.90 11.52
N LEU A 345 0.47 22.69 10.97
CA LEU A 345 1.34 21.55 11.26
C LEU A 345 2.53 21.91 12.15
N THR A 346 2.57 23.12 12.72
CA THR A 346 3.69 23.59 13.57
C THR A 346 3.90 22.72 14.79
N GLU A 347 2.84 22.17 15.40
CA GLU A 347 2.94 21.19 16.50
C GLU A 347 3.67 19.89 16.08
N LEU A 348 3.66 19.53 14.80
CA LEU A 348 4.38 18.38 14.24
C LEU A 348 5.77 18.76 13.70
N GLY A 349 6.09 20.05 13.65
CA GLY A 349 7.34 20.58 13.11
C GLY A 349 7.36 20.64 11.57
N ASP A 350 6.21 20.61 10.92
CA ASP A 350 6.07 20.58 9.46
C ASP A 350 5.44 21.87 8.91
N ASP A 351 5.74 22.19 7.64
CA ASP A 351 5.17 23.30 6.91
C ASP A 351 4.07 22.81 5.96
N VAL A 352 2.87 23.39 6.08
CA VAL A 352 1.70 23.05 5.26
C VAL A 352 1.91 23.29 3.77
N SER A 353 2.81 24.20 3.39
CA SER A 353 3.15 24.48 2.00
C SER A 353 4.06 23.41 1.37
N THR A 354 4.63 22.51 2.17
CA THR A 354 5.57 21.48 1.68
C THR A 354 4.90 20.63 0.60
N PRO A 355 5.50 20.52 -0.60
CA PRO A 355 5.02 19.66 -1.66
C PRO A 355 4.99 18.20 -1.23
N PHE A 356 3.88 17.55 -1.55
CA PHE A 356 3.56 16.16 -1.23
C PHE A 356 3.23 15.39 -2.52
N TYR A 357 3.81 14.22 -2.65
CA TYR A 357 3.69 13.37 -3.82
C TYR A 357 3.16 12.00 -3.46
N MET A 358 2.30 11.44 -4.32
CA MET A 358 1.81 10.07 -4.18
C MET A 358 1.71 9.40 -5.55
N LEU A 359 2.23 8.17 -5.66
CA LEU A 359 2.29 7.39 -6.88
C LEU A 359 1.72 6.00 -6.66
N GLY A 360 0.67 5.65 -7.39
CA GLY A 360 0.11 4.30 -7.45
C GLY A 360 0.70 3.51 -8.61
N ILE A 361 1.31 2.36 -8.31
CA ILE A 361 1.98 1.49 -9.29
C ILE A 361 1.52 0.04 -9.17
N GLU A 362 1.50 -0.65 -10.31
CA GLU A 362 1.21 -2.09 -10.37
C GLU A 362 2.22 -2.83 -11.24
N PRO A 363 2.52 -4.09 -10.91
CA PRO A 363 3.38 -4.93 -11.72
C PRO A 363 2.64 -5.40 -12.99
N ASN A 364 3.33 -5.39 -14.12
CA ASN A 364 2.86 -6.01 -15.35
C ASN A 364 4.05 -6.67 -16.07
N ALA A 365 4.36 -7.91 -15.70
CA ALA A 365 5.53 -8.65 -16.17
C ALA A 365 6.84 -7.85 -15.98
N ALA A 366 7.51 -7.45 -17.06
CA ALA A 366 8.72 -6.64 -17.02
C ALA A 366 8.46 -5.11 -17.03
N ARG A 367 7.21 -4.68 -16.86
CA ARG A 367 6.81 -3.27 -16.87
C ARG A 367 6.12 -2.87 -15.58
N ILE A 368 6.13 -1.57 -15.30
CA ILE A 368 5.37 -0.95 -14.21
C ILE A 368 4.24 -0.13 -14.83
N VAL A 369 3.01 -0.40 -14.40
CA VAL A 369 1.84 0.39 -14.77
C VAL A 369 1.64 1.49 -13.74
N ILE A 370 1.56 2.73 -14.19
CA ILE A 370 1.19 3.87 -13.35
C ILE A 370 -0.32 3.95 -13.30
N ARG A 371 -0.91 3.76 -12.12
CA ARG A 371 -2.36 3.84 -11.90
C ARG A 371 -2.82 5.25 -11.62
N PHE A 372 -2.04 6.00 -10.86
CA PHE A 372 -2.29 7.42 -10.62
C PHE A 372 -1.02 8.13 -10.16
N TRP A 373 -1.02 9.43 -10.35
CA TRP A 373 -0.03 10.37 -9.86
C TRP A 373 -0.73 11.55 -9.21
N LEU A 374 -0.34 11.89 -7.99
CA LEU A 374 -0.81 13.06 -7.24
C LEU A 374 0.38 13.93 -6.88
N GLU A 375 0.27 15.22 -7.18
CA GLU A 375 1.16 16.28 -6.74
C GLU A 375 0.31 17.34 -6.03
N SER A 376 0.60 17.63 -4.76
CA SER A 376 -0.21 18.48 -3.89
C SER A 376 0.68 19.13 -2.83
N SER A 377 0.12 19.78 -1.83
CA SER A 377 0.80 20.19 -0.61
C SER A 377 0.25 19.42 0.60
N LEU A 378 0.99 19.40 1.71
CA LEU A 378 0.51 18.80 2.96
C LEU A 378 -0.78 19.46 3.45
N GLY A 379 -0.88 20.79 3.34
CA GLY A 379 -2.09 21.54 3.73
C GLY A 379 -3.31 21.15 2.90
N ASP A 380 -3.18 21.08 1.57
CA ASP A 380 -4.26 20.67 0.68
C ASP A 380 -4.66 19.20 0.92
N PHE A 381 -3.71 18.32 1.17
CA PHE A 381 -3.96 16.95 1.57
C PHE A 381 -4.81 16.86 2.86
N ILE A 382 -4.47 17.64 3.89
CA ILE A 382 -5.22 17.70 5.16
C ILE A 382 -6.65 18.21 4.93
N LEU A 383 -6.83 19.26 4.13
CA LEU A 383 -8.16 19.79 3.79
C LEU A 383 -9.04 18.73 3.10
N LYS A 384 -8.48 17.92 2.21
CA LYS A 384 -9.20 16.84 1.53
C LYS A 384 -9.54 15.69 2.48
N LEU A 385 -8.62 15.33 3.39
CA LEU A 385 -8.89 14.35 4.45
C LEU A 385 -9.98 14.85 5.40
N ARG A 386 -9.94 16.12 5.80
CA ARG A 386 -10.97 16.76 6.62
C ARG A 386 -12.34 16.67 5.97
N ARG A 387 -12.44 17.05 4.71
CA ARG A 387 -13.68 16.93 3.94
C ARG A 387 -14.18 15.49 3.90
N HIS A 388 -13.28 14.51 3.68
CA HIS A 388 -13.65 13.10 3.70
C HIS A 388 -14.17 12.67 5.06
N ALA A 389 -13.50 13.05 6.16
CA ALA A 389 -13.94 12.75 7.52
C ALA A 389 -15.30 13.37 7.84
N GLN A 390 -15.56 14.60 7.42
CA GLN A 390 -16.85 15.28 7.58
C GLN A 390 -17.97 14.59 6.80
N ASP A 391 -17.71 14.18 5.56
CA ASP A 391 -18.70 13.43 4.77
C ASP A 391 -19.07 12.10 5.43
N MET A 392 -18.08 11.38 5.98
CA MET A 392 -18.27 10.09 6.66
C MET A 392 -18.85 10.22 8.07
N SER A 393 -18.82 11.40 8.66
CA SER A 393 -19.24 11.63 10.05
C SER A 393 -20.73 11.33 10.25
N ILE A 394 -21.04 10.35 11.10
CA ILE A 394 -22.39 9.94 11.49
C ILE A 394 -22.38 9.42 12.94
N GLN A 395 -23.52 9.44 13.62
CA GLN A 395 -23.63 8.94 14.98
C GLN A 395 -23.21 7.47 15.07
N LYS A 396 -22.27 7.18 15.96
CA LYS A 396 -21.73 5.83 16.18
C LYS A 396 -22.75 4.88 16.79
N THR A 397 -22.58 3.58 16.52
CA THR A 397 -23.33 2.53 17.22
C THR A 397 -22.73 2.28 18.60
N PHE A 398 -21.39 2.21 18.68
CA PHE A 398 -20.62 1.98 19.89
C PHE A 398 -19.58 3.07 20.08
N SER A 399 -19.25 3.39 21.33
CA SER A 399 -18.26 4.42 21.69
C SER A 399 -16.83 4.10 21.22
N ASN A 400 -16.52 2.83 21.02
CA ASN A 400 -15.21 2.35 20.55
C ASN A 400 -15.05 2.33 19.03
N GLU A 401 -16.08 2.68 18.25
CA GLU A 401 -15.95 2.86 16.81
C GLU A 401 -15.09 4.09 16.50
N SER A 402 -14.20 3.98 15.49
CA SER A 402 -13.28 5.05 15.13
C SER A 402 -14.00 6.19 14.41
N ASP A 403 -13.62 7.45 14.70
CA ASP A 403 -14.04 8.63 13.93
C ASP A 403 -13.36 8.67 12.56
N HIS A 404 -12.19 8.03 12.45
CA HIS A 404 -11.40 7.97 11.23
C HIS A 404 -11.49 6.55 10.67
N ILE A 405 -12.29 6.40 9.61
CA ILE A 405 -12.57 5.09 9.02
C ILE A 405 -11.46 4.75 8.02
N PRO A 406 -10.64 3.72 8.28
CA PRO A 406 -9.62 3.27 7.35
C PRO A 406 -10.18 2.88 5.99
N LEU A 407 -9.42 3.12 4.92
CA LEU A 407 -9.81 2.84 3.54
C LEU A 407 -10.25 1.38 3.34
N TRP A 408 -9.52 0.43 3.93
CA TRP A 408 -9.84 -0.99 3.82
C TRP A 408 -11.19 -1.36 4.48
N LEU A 409 -11.60 -0.66 5.56
CA LEU A 409 -12.91 -0.85 6.19
C LEU A 409 -14.06 -0.37 5.30
N LEU A 410 -13.85 0.74 4.56
CA LEU A 410 -14.82 1.23 3.58
C LEU A 410 -14.98 0.24 2.44
N LEU A 411 -13.88 -0.31 1.93
CA LEU A 411 -13.89 -1.33 0.88
C LEU A 411 -14.55 -2.63 1.35
N ALA A 412 -14.35 -3.03 2.60
CA ALA A 412 -15.00 -4.21 3.19
C ALA A 412 -16.53 -4.10 3.23
N GLN A 413 -17.11 -2.89 3.15
CA GLN A 413 -18.56 -2.72 3.06
C GLN A 413 -19.13 -3.10 1.69
N THR A 414 -18.31 -3.33 0.68
CA THR A 414 -18.74 -3.63 -0.70
C THR A 414 -18.80 -5.11 -1.02
N ALA A 415 -18.14 -5.98 -0.25
CA ALA A 415 -18.06 -7.40 -0.53
C ALA A 415 -18.08 -8.24 0.75
N ARG A 416 -18.40 -9.54 0.62
CA ARG A 416 -18.40 -10.49 1.74
C ARG A 416 -16.98 -10.80 2.24
N ASP A 417 -16.04 -10.85 1.32
CA ASP A 417 -14.62 -11.09 1.56
C ASP A 417 -13.77 -10.22 0.64
N SER A 418 -12.47 -10.16 0.89
CA SER A 418 -11.54 -9.31 0.15
C SER A 418 -11.44 -9.65 -1.35
N LYS A 419 -11.72 -10.90 -1.74
CA LYS A 419 -11.67 -11.35 -3.15
C LYS A 419 -12.85 -10.80 -3.97
N GLY A 420 -13.96 -10.50 -3.31
CA GLY A 420 -15.15 -9.93 -3.94
C GLY A 420 -15.08 -8.41 -4.13
N ILE A 421 -14.07 -7.74 -3.62
CA ILE A 421 -13.88 -6.29 -3.79
C ILE A 421 -13.44 -6.03 -5.24
N PRO A 422 -14.16 -5.15 -6.01
CA PRO A 422 -13.74 -4.83 -7.37
C PRO A 422 -12.32 -4.24 -7.41
N PRO A 423 -11.39 -4.75 -8.23
CA PRO A 423 -9.99 -4.33 -8.21
C PRO A 423 -9.77 -2.82 -8.41
N LEU A 424 -10.56 -2.20 -9.31
CA LEU A 424 -10.43 -0.77 -9.62
C LEU A 424 -11.07 0.15 -8.56
N LEU A 425 -11.92 -0.39 -7.68
CA LEU A 425 -12.64 0.41 -6.69
C LEU A 425 -11.72 1.06 -5.68
N ALA A 426 -10.71 0.33 -5.22
CA ALA A 426 -9.76 0.79 -4.21
C ALA A 426 -8.99 2.05 -4.68
N GLY A 427 -8.42 2.01 -5.88
CA GLY A 427 -7.72 3.16 -6.46
C GLY A 427 -8.64 4.34 -6.76
N SER A 428 -9.88 4.08 -7.20
CA SER A 428 -10.88 5.12 -7.46
C SER A 428 -11.33 5.81 -6.18
N LEU A 429 -11.53 5.05 -5.10
CA LEU A 429 -11.90 5.60 -3.79
C LEU A 429 -10.76 6.43 -3.20
N LEU A 430 -9.52 5.94 -3.25
CA LEU A 430 -8.35 6.70 -2.80
C LEU A 430 -8.24 8.04 -3.52
N ARG A 431 -8.37 8.05 -4.85
CA ARG A 431 -8.37 9.30 -5.64
C ARG A 431 -9.52 10.23 -5.26
N SER A 432 -10.71 9.69 -4.99
CA SER A 432 -11.85 10.51 -4.54
C SER A 432 -11.56 11.21 -3.21
N ILE A 433 -10.83 10.56 -2.32
CA ILE A 433 -10.41 11.14 -1.04
C ILE A 433 -9.35 12.21 -1.29
N LEU A 434 -8.26 11.86 -1.99
CA LEU A 434 -7.07 12.70 -2.15
C LEU A 434 -7.26 13.89 -3.10
N GLU A 435 -8.11 13.75 -4.12
CA GLU A 435 -8.39 14.79 -5.10
C GLU A 435 -9.70 15.54 -4.82
N GLY A 436 -10.46 15.10 -3.81
CA GLY A 436 -11.77 15.70 -3.48
C GLY A 436 -12.87 15.42 -4.51
N ARG A 437 -12.67 14.44 -5.41
CA ARG A 437 -13.64 14.05 -6.44
C ARG A 437 -14.87 13.36 -5.85
N PRO A 438 -15.96 13.22 -6.62
CA PRO A 438 -17.09 12.36 -6.25
C PRO A 438 -16.65 10.94 -5.91
N TYR A 439 -17.32 10.30 -4.95
CA TYR A 439 -17.09 8.90 -4.62
C TYR A 439 -17.53 7.98 -5.78
N PRO A 440 -16.87 6.81 -5.98
CA PRO A 440 -17.29 5.85 -7.00
C PRO A 440 -18.74 5.38 -6.77
N GLU A 441 -19.56 5.38 -7.81
CA GLU A 441 -20.95 4.89 -7.70
C GLU A 441 -21.01 3.41 -7.30
N SER A 442 -20.03 2.62 -7.72
CA SER A 442 -19.91 1.21 -7.30
C SER A 442 -19.74 1.03 -5.80
N LEU A 443 -19.06 1.96 -5.11
CA LEU A 443 -18.98 1.96 -3.64
C LEU A 443 -20.38 2.02 -3.02
N TYR A 444 -21.20 2.94 -3.49
CA TYR A 444 -22.55 3.17 -2.99
C TYR A 444 -23.49 2.00 -3.31
N GLN A 445 -23.52 1.56 -4.57
CA GLN A 445 -24.40 0.47 -5.04
C GLN A 445 -24.10 -0.84 -4.32
N LEU A 446 -22.81 -1.19 -4.22
CA LEU A 446 -22.39 -2.43 -3.54
C LEU A 446 -22.68 -2.38 -2.04
N THR A 447 -22.50 -1.22 -1.40
CA THR A 447 -22.87 -1.04 0.01
C THR A 447 -24.36 -1.23 0.24
N LEU A 448 -25.23 -0.65 -0.60
CA LEU A 448 -26.67 -0.86 -0.51
C LEU A 448 -27.08 -2.32 -0.75
N ASN A 449 -26.45 -2.99 -1.73
CA ASN A 449 -26.68 -4.40 -1.96
C ASN A 449 -26.32 -5.25 -0.73
N ARG A 450 -25.23 -4.92 -0.05
CA ARG A 450 -24.81 -5.58 1.20
C ARG A 450 -25.84 -5.38 2.33
N VAL A 451 -26.37 -4.17 2.49
CA VAL A 451 -27.46 -3.90 3.42
C VAL A 451 -28.67 -4.80 3.16
N ASN A 452 -29.06 -4.95 1.90
CA ASN A 452 -30.21 -5.78 1.50
C ASN A 452 -30.02 -7.26 1.81
N VAL A 453 -28.84 -7.82 1.54
CA VAL A 453 -28.54 -9.24 1.77
C VAL A 453 -28.44 -9.60 3.26
N GLY A 454 -27.96 -8.69 4.10
CA GLY A 454 -28.08 -8.82 5.57
C GLY A 454 -27.30 -9.95 6.25
N HIS A 455 -26.19 -10.38 5.71
CA HIS A 455 -25.41 -11.51 6.22
C HIS A 455 -24.19 -11.13 7.09
N ASP A 456 -24.09 -9.92 7.59
CA ASP A 456 -22.96 -9.55 8.44
C ASP A 456 -23.16 -10.07 9.88
N LYS A 457 -22.13 -10.73 10.41
CA LYS A 457 -22.09 -11.30 11.78
C LYS A 457 -22.28 -10.26 12.90
N TYR A 458 -22.33 -8.97 12.58
CA TYR A 458 -22.43 -7.86 13.51
C TYR A 458 -23.85 -7.26 13.54
N LYS A 459 -24.86 -8.10 13.80
CA LYS A 459 -26.27 -7.68 13.91
C LYS A 459 -26.61 -6.91 15.20
N VAL A 460 -25.65 -6.41 15.93
CA VAL A 460 -25.97 -5.58 17.11
C VAL A 460 -26.33 -4.19 16.65
N GLY A 461 -27.62 -3.85 16.73
CA GLY A 461 -28.14 -2.49 16.50
C GLY A 461 -28.87 -2.24 15.19
N GLY A 462 -29.31 -3.26 14.46
CA GLY A 462 -30.18 -3.12 13.29
C GLY A 462 -29.57 -3.59 11.96
N LYS A 463 -30.32 -3.39 10.88
CA LYS A 463 -30.01 -3.89 9.52
C LYS A 463 -28.85 -3.13 8.85
N VAL A 464 -28.68 -1.85 9.19
CA VAL A 464 -27.65 -0.97 8.62
C VAL A 464 -26.56 -0.75 9.67
N SER A 465 -25.30 -1.05 9.33
CA SER A 465 -24.18 -0.82 10.23
C SER A 465 -23.71 0.66 10.19
N TYR A 466 -22.92 1.06 11.20
CA TYR A 466 -22.26 2.37 11.25
C TYR A 466 -21.47 2.68 9.97
N LEU A 467 -20.63 1.75 9.54
CA LEU A 467 -19.78 1.93 8.34
C LEU A 467 -20.62 2.06 7.06
N GLN A 468 -21.68 1.26 6.93
CA GLN A 468 -22.58 1.33 5.77
C GLN A 468 -23.33 2.67 5.75
N ALA A 469 -23.82 3.13 6.91
CA ALA A 469 -24.49 4.43 7.02
C ALA A 469 -23.53 5.59 6.72
N ALA A 470 -22.28 5.53 7.15
CA ALA A 470 -21.24 6.52 6.85
C ALA A 470 -20.99 6.62 5.34
N VAL A 471 -20.79 5.47 4.65
CA VAL A 471 -20.59 5.43 3.19
C VAL A 471 -21.80 6.00 2.44
N ILE A 472 -23.01 5.61 2.83
CA ILE A 472 -24.25 6.08 2.19
C ILE A 472 -24.40 7.59 2.37
N LYS A 473 -24.22 8.10 3.59
CA LYS A 473 -24.27 9.54 3.87
C LYS A 473 -23.23 10.31 3.07
N ALA A 474 -21.98 9.87 3.09
CA ALA A 474 -20.88 10.52 2.37
C ALA A 474 -21.16 10.61 0.86
N PHE A 475 -21.63 9.53 0.24
CA PHE A 475 -21.99 9.52 -1.17
C PHE A 475 -23.13 10.51 -1.46
N LEU A 476 -24.22 10.48 -0.71
CA LEU A 476 -25.36 11.36 -0.92
C LEU A 476 -24.98 12.85 -0.71
N THR A 477 -24.13 13.13 0.26
CA THR A 477 -23.66 14.49 0.55
C THR A 477 -22.77 15.00 -0.59
N ARG A 478 -21.73 14.24 -0.98
CA ARG A 478 -20.72 14.68 -1.95
C ARG A 478 -21.18 14.57 -3.40
N ASN A 479 -21.80 13.44 -3.78
CA ASN A 479 -22.14 13.15 -5.18
C ASN A 479 -23.49 13.71 -5.59
N LYS A 480 -24.46 13.74 -4.65
CA LYS A 480 -25.85 14.17 -4.94
C LYS A 480 -26.17 15.53 -4.34
N ASN A 481 -25.20 16.16 -3.66
CA ASN A 481 -25.34 17.46 -3.00
C ASN A 481 -26.59 17.55 -2.09
N LYS A 482 -26.94 16.42 -1.43
CA LYS A 482 -28.07 16.38 -0.50
C LYS A 482 -27.73 17.15 0.78
N LYS A 483 -28.39 18.29 0.96
CA LYS A 483 -28.28 19.11 2.17
C LYS A 483 -29.11 18.53 3.30
N GLY A 484 -28.76 18.85 4.58
CA GLY A 484 -29.55 18.45 5.75
C GLY A 484 -29.36 16.97 6.16
N LEU A 485 -28.34 16.27 5.66
CA LEU A 485 -27.97 14.96 6.17
C LEU A 485 -27.05 15.13 7.39
N ASN A 486 -27.65 15.25 8.56
CA ASN A 486 -26.96 15.47 9.82
C ASN A 486 -26.25 14.21 10.33
N MET A 487 -25.40 14.35 11.35
CA MET A 487 -24.75 13.20 12.01
C MET A 487 -25.79 12.31 12.74
N SER A 488 -26.78 12.91 13.37
CA SER A 488 -27.87 12.28 14.13
C SER A 488 -29.19 12.43 13.42
N LEU A 489 -30.24 11.87 14.03
CA LEU A 489 -31.61 11.94 13.53
C LEU A 489 -32.04 13.40 13.24
N ASN A 490 -32.44 13.63 11.98
CA ASN A 490 -33.03 14.92 11.58
C ASN A 490 -34.55 14.80 11.49
N LYS A 491 -35.25 15.33 12.50
CA LYS A 491 -36.71 15.34 12.55
C LYS A 491 -37.34 16.29 11.51
N GLU A 492 -36.58 17.30 11.06
CA GLU A 492 -37.01 18.27 10.05
C GLU A 492 -36.91 17.79 8.61
N ASN A 493 -36.34 16.59 8.42
CA ASN A 493 -36.20 16.03 7.07
C ASN A 493 -37.51 15.43 6.56
N LYS A 494 -38.15 16.13 5.64
CA LYS A 494 -39.44 15.77 5.03
C LYS A 494 -39.32 14.87 3.80
N ASN A 495 -38.13 14.37 3.46
CA ASN A 495 -38.00 13.49 2.32
C ASN A 495 -38.76 12.16 2.54
N PRO A 496 -39.67 11.75 1.64
CA PRO A 496 -40.50 10.58 1.86
C PRO A 496 -39.71 9.29 2.08
N ALA A 497 -38.57 9.10 1.38
CA ALA A 497 -37.74 7.90 1.57
C ALA A 497 -37.06 7.88 2.94
N TYR A 498 -36.61 9.04 3.43
CA TYR A 498 -36.03 9.16 4.76
C TYR A 498 -37.09 8.89 5.84
N LEU A 499 -38.31 9.47 5.70
CA LEU A 499 -39.44 9.22 6.59
C LEU A 499 -39.85 7.75 6.63
N LEU A 500 -39.90 7.09 5.48
CA LEU A 500 -40.17 5.65 5.36
C LEU A 500 -39.11 4.80 6.05
N GLY A 501 -37.84 5.18 5.98
CA GLY A 501 -36.76 4.55 6.75
C GLY A 501 -36.97 4.68 8.27
N ARG A 502 -37.34 5.88 8.76
CA ARG A 502 -37.68 6.13 10.15
C ARG A 502 -38.90 5.30 10.59
N LEU A 503 -39.94 5.28 9.77
CA LEU A 503 -41.15 4.49 10.02
C LEU A 503 -40.79 2.99 10.14
N PHE A 504 -40.02 2.45 9.21
CA PHE A 504 -39.63 1.04 9.23
C PHE A 504 -38.85 0.69 10.50
N ALA A 505 -37.88 1.53 10.91
CA ALA A 505 -37.13 1.35 12.16
C ALA A 505 -38.05 1.33 13.39
N THR A 506 -39.08 2.21 13.41
CA THR A 506 -40.05 2.29 14.51
C THR A 506 -40.93 1.04 14.58
N LEU A 507 -41.38 0.53 13.43
CA LEU A 507 -42.16 -0.69 13.34
C LEU A 507 -41.35 -1.92 13.78
N GLU A 508 -40.09 -2.06 13.34
CA GLU A 508 -39.19 -3.14 13.74
C GLU A 508 -38.89 -3.10 15.24
N MET A 509 -38.61 -1.92 15.79
CA MET A 509 -38.36 -1.77 17.22
C MET A 509 -39.58 -2.12 18.06
N THR A 510 -40.79 -1.77 17.58
CA THR A 510 -42.05 -2.13 18.25
C THR A 510 -42.27 -3.65 18.27
N GLN A 511 -41.95 -4.34 17.16
CA GLN A 511 -41.96 -5.81 17.14
C GLN A 511 -41.04 -6.39 18.22
N ASN A 512 -39.79 -5.90 18.29
CA ASN A 512 -38.79 -6.37 19.23
C ASN A 512 -39.25 -6.11 20.71
N ASP A 513 -39.77 -4.92 20.97
CA ASP A 513 -40.28 -4.54 22.31
C ASP A 513 -41.49 -5.40 22.75
N SER A 514 -42.35 -5.80 21.81
CA SER A 514 -43.54 -6.60 22.08
C SER A 514 -43.27 -8.08 22.26
N SER A 515 -42.18 -8.62 21.66
CA SER A 515 -41.96 -10.06 21.56
C SER A 515 -40.71 -10.55 22.31
N GLY A 516 -39.92 -9.65 22.91
CA GLY A 516 -38.69 -10.03 23.62
C GLY A 516 -37.57 -10.54 22.71
N GLY A 517 -37.65 -10.25 21.42
CA GLY A 517 -36.77 -10.75 20.35
C GLY A 517 -37.40 -11.87 19.54
N VAL A 518 -37.09 -11.91 18.25
CA VAL A 518 -37.57 -12.93 17.28
C VAL A 518 -36.40 -13.42 16.43
N ASN A 519 -36.40 -14.71 16.10
CA ASN A 519 -35.33 -15.31 15.26
C ASN A 519 -35.25 -14.73 13.85
N ALA A 520 -36.40 -14.30 13.28
CA ALA A 520 -36.49 -13.63 11.99
C ALA A 520 -37.57 -12.54 12.07
N GLY A 521 -37.13 -11.30 12.31
CA GLY A 521 -37.98 -10.14 12.47
C GLY A 521 -38.46 -9.52 11.14
N VAL A 522 -39.22 -8.43 11.27
CA VAL A 522 -39.68 -7.63 10.12
C VAL A 522 -38.50 -7.09 9.30
N GLY A 523 -37.39 -6.74 9.94
CA GLY A 523 -36.16 -6.31 9.28
C GLY A 523 -35.57 -7.38 8.35
N ASP A 524 -35.59 -8.64 8.76
CA ASP A 524 -35.06 -9.73 7.91
C ASP A 524 -35.98 -10.05 6.73
N LYS A 525 -37.31 -9.97 6.93
CA LYS A 525 -38.29 -10.38 5.92
C LYS A 525 -38.66 -9.28 4.93
N PHE A 526 -38.72 -8.05 5.36
CA PHE A 526 -39.34 -6.96 4.60
C PHE A 526 -38.42 -5.80 4.26
N TYR A 527 -37.20 -5.67 4.86
CA TYR A 527 -36.37 -4.49 4.65
C TYR A 527 -36.07 -4.23 3.16
N SER A 528 -35.66 -5.26 2.41
CA SER A 528 -35.30 -5.11 1.00
C SER A 528 -36.50 -4.66 0.16
N SER A 529 -37.66 -5.27 0.36
CA SER A 529 -38.91 -4.89 -0.37
C SER A 529 -39.48 -3.56 0.10
N ALA A 530 -39.41 -3.24 1.41
CA ALA A 530 -39.87 -1.95 1.94
C ALA A 530 -39.01 -0.78 1.40
N SER A 531 -37.70 -0.99 1.23
CA SER A 531 -36.79 -0.01 0.63
C SER A 531 -36.91 0.09 -0.89
N ALA A 532 -37.51 -0.89 -1.59
CA ALA A 532 -37.66 -0.90 -3.03
C ALA A 532 -39.08 -0.51 -3.48
N THR A 533 -40.12 -1.09 -2.88
CA THR A 533 -41.51 -0.98 -3.28
C THR A 533 -42.43 -0.68 -2.08
N PRO A 534 -42.32 0.49 -1.46
CA PRO A 534 -43.02 0.83 -0.22
C PRO A 534 -44.54 0.62 -0.28
N ARG A 535 -45.18 1.02 -1.37
CA ARG A 535 -46.65 0.95 -1.54
C ARG A 535 -47.20 -0.46 -1.30
N ILE A 536 -46.44 -1.49 -1.69
CA ILE A 536 -46.87 -2.89 -1.54
C ILE A 536 -46.66 -3.37 -0.11
N VAL A 537 -45.61 -2.96 0.53
CA VAL A 537 -45.10 -3.59 1.77
C VAL A 537 -45.60 -2.92 3.04
N PHE A 538 -45.61 -1.57 3.09
CA PHE A 538 -45.99 -0.84 4.32
C PHE A 538 -47.41 -1.13 4.79
N PRO A 539 -48.45 -1.27 3.95
CA PRO A 539 -49.79 -1.62 4.46
C PRO A 539 -49.77 -2.93 5.28
N THR A 540 -49.08 -3.95 4.77
CA THR A 540 -48.95 -5.25 5.46
C THR A 540 -48.25 -5.10 6.81
N ILE A 541 -47.13 -4.33 6.88
CA ILE A 541 -46.39 -4.16 8.14
C ILE A 541 -47.20 -3.33 9.13
N LEU A 542 -47.96 -2.33 8.70
CA LEU A 542 -48.84 -1.51 9.55
C LEU A 542 -49.99 -2.35 10.14
N ASP A 543 -50.52 -3.33 9.41
CA ASP A 543 -51.49 -4.28 9.98
C ASP A 543 -50.86 -5.18 11.07
N MET A 544 -49.60 -5.61 10.85
CA MET A 544 -48.86 -6.34 11.87
C MET A 544 -48.56 -5.45 13.09
N PHE A 545 -48.26 -4.19 12.89
CA PHE A 545 -48.01 -3.21 13.96
C PHE A 545 -49.18 -3.09 14.94
N ARG A 546 -50.45 -3.08 14.47
CA ARG A 546 -51.63 -3.09 15.34
C ARG A 546 -51.63 -4.26 16.33
N LYS A 547 -51.17 -5.45 15.89
CA LYS A 547 -51.08 -6.62 16.76
C LYS A 547 -49.93 -6.48 17.77
N TRP A 548 -48.79 -5.91 17.38
CA TRP A 548 -47.66 -5.65 18.27
C TRP A 548 -47.98 -4.61 19.31
N ILE A 549 -48.65 -3.53 18.95
CA ILE A 549 -49.09 -2.48 19.87
C ILE A 549 -50.05 -3.07 20.91
N LYS A 550 -51.06 -3.85 20.50
CA LYS A 550 -51.98 -4.51 21.43
C LYS A 550 -51.24 -5.35 22.45
N LYS A 551 -50.26 -6.13 22.04
CA LYS A 551 -49.44 -6.96 22.92
C LYS A 551 -48.54 -6.11 23.83
N LEU A 552 -47.96 -5.03 23.28
CA LEU A 552 -47.09 -4.12 24.03
C LEU A 552 -47.89 -3.33 25.08
N SER A 553 -49.10 -2.92 24.76
CA SER A 553 -50.01 -2.21 25.70
C SER A 553 -50.34 -3.04 26.95
N SER A 554 -50.44 -4.37 26.80
CA SER A 554 -50.67 -5.26 27.94
C SER A 554 -49.46 -5.38 28.87
N ASN A 555 -48.23 -5.26 28.35
CA ASN A 555 -47.00 -5.50 29.09
C ASN A 555 -46.29 -4.20 29.49
N LYS A 556 -46.30 -3.20 28.60
CA LYS A 556 -45.58 -1.92 28.73
C LYS A 556 -46.43 -0.78 28.15
N PRO A 557 -47.55 -0.33 28.81
CA PRO A 557 -48.51 0.58 28.22
C PRO A 557 -47.92 1.95 27.85
N GLY A 558 -47.05 2.51 28.66
CA GLY A 558 -46.40 3.79 28.37
C GLY A 558 -45.52 3.73 27.12
N LEU A 559 -44.82 2.61 26.91
CA LEU A 559 -44.00 2.41 25.69
C LEU A 559 -44.88 2.23 24.44
N ALA A 560 -46.04 1.55 24.57
CA ALA A 560 -46.98 1.41 23.46
C ALA A 560 -47.47 2.76 22.97
N VAL A 561 -47.89 3.66 23.89
CA VAL A 561 -48.33 5.03 23.57
C VAL A 561 -47.22 5.81 22.87
N LEU A 562 -45.96 5.73 23.35
CA LEU A 562 -44.83 6.41 22.71
C LEU A 562 -44.56 5.90 21.28
N ARG A 563 -44.65 4.59 21.06
CA ARG A 563 -44.48 3.98 19.72
C ARG A 563 -45.60 4.37 18.77
N GLU A 564 -46.84 4.37 19.25
CA GLU A 564 -48.01 4.73 18.46
C GLU A 564 -47.98 6.21 18.06
N LYS A 565 -47.69 7.11 19.03
CA LYS A 565 -47.50 8.53 18.77
C LYS A 565 -46.40 8.78 17.71
N LEU A 566 -45.23 8.15 17.84
CA LEU A 566 -44.12 8.32 16.89
C LEU A 566 -44.49 7.82 15.48
N VAL A 567 -45.20 6.71 15.37
CA VAL A 567 -45.68 6.22 14.05
C VAL A 567 -46.67 7.21 13.45
N GLY A 568 -47.62 7.77 14.25
CA GLY A 568 -48.53 8.82 13.81
C GLY A 568 -47.78 10.05 13.31
N GLU A 569 -46.86 10.59 14.11
CA GLU A 569 -46.05 11.77 13.74
C GLU A 569 -45.31 11.58 12.42
N ILE A 570 -44.73 10.39 12.18
CA ILE A 570 -44.01 10.11 10.93
C ILE A 570 -44.99 9.98 9.75
N LEU A 571 -46.15 9.36 9.94
CA LEU A 571 -47.17 9.22 8.90
C LEU A 571 -47.80 10.56 8.50
N ASP A 572 -48.01 11.47 9.46
CA ASP A 572 -48.57 12.81 9.21
C ASP A 572 -47.63 13.67 8.34
N GLU A 573 -46.30 13.41 8.39
CA GLU A 573 -45.30 14.07 7.55
C GLU A 573 -45.26 13.50 6.11
N ILE A 574 -45.86 12.33 5.85
CA ILE A 574 -45.93 11.75 4.54
C ILE A 574 -47.14 12.34 3.81
N ASP A 575 -46.90 12.91 2.61
CA ASP A 575 -47.95 13.52 1.79
C ASP A 575 -49.12 12.54 1.54
N SER A 576 -50.23 12.79 2.22
CA SER A 576 -51.42 11.93 2.14
C SER A 576 -52.04 11.87 0.74
N THR A 577 -51.79 12.90 -0.09
CA THR A 577 -52.32 12.92 -1.48
C THR A 577 -51.57 11.98 -2.43
N LYS A 578 -50.28 11.76 -2.15
CA LYS A 578 -49.42 10.87 -2.96
C LYS A 578 -49.31 9.48 -2.36
N GLY A 579 -49.50 9.35 -1.04
CA GLY A 579 -49.34 8.11 -0.30
C GLY A 579 -47.92 7.53 -0.40
N PHE A 580 -47.80 6.23 -0.17
CA PHE A 580 -46.49 5.54 -0.29
C PHE A 580 -46.03 5.47 -1.73
N PRO A 581 -44.77 5.81 -2.06
CA PRO A 581 -44.19 5.66 -3.38
C PRO A 581 -44.31 4.21 -3.89
N SER A 582 -44.63 4.04 -5.17
CA SER A 582 -44.68 2.70 -5.81
C SER A 582 -43.28 2.04 -5.82
N GLN A 583 -42.24 2.85 -6.08
CA GLN A 583 -40.87 2.41 -6.16
C GLN A 583 -39.92 3.52 -5.65
N LEU A 584 -38.84 3.16 -4.98
CA LEU A 584 -37.76 4.08 -4.62
C LEU A 584 -36.57 3.86 -5.57
N PRO A 585 -36.10 4.91 -6.25
CA PRO A 585 -34.85 4.85 -7.02
C PRO A 585 -33.66 4.62 -6.09
N LEU A 586 -32.51 4.26 -6.65
CA LEU A 586 -31.32 3.87 -5.89
C LEU A 586 -30.89 4.95 -4.87
N GLU A 587 -30.96 6.21 -5.25
CA GLU A 587 -30.64 7.36 -4.38
C GLU A 587 -31.55 7.40 -3.15
N ASP A 588 -32.85 7.23 -3.35
CA ASP A 588 -33.85 7.26 -2.27
C ASP A 588 -33.77 6.01 -1.37
N ARG A 589 -33.30 4.86 -1.88
CA ARG A 589 -32.99 3.70 -1.03
C ARG A 589 -31.87 4.01 -0.03
N GLY A 590 -30.90 4.84 -0.40
CA GLY A 590 -29.88 5.33 0.54
C GLY A 590 -30.47 6.25 1.60
N LEU A 591 -31.40 7.15 1.24
CA LEU A 591 -32.11 8.00 2.21
C LEU A 591 -32.98 7.16 3.16
N PHE A 592 -33.63 6.12 2.66
CA PHE A 592 -34.34 5.14 3.47
C PHE A 592 -33.40 4.47 4.48
N ALA A 593 -32.23 4.00 4.03
CA ALA A 593 -31.24 3.37 4.90
C ALA A 593 -30.71 4.31 5.98
N LEU A 594 -30.49 5.59 5.65
CA LEU A 594 -30.09 6.61 6.63
C LEU A 594 -31.19 6.92 7.64
N GLY A 595 -32.43 7.11 7.20
CA GLY A 595 -33.58 7.34 8.09
C GLY A 595 -33.77 6.18 9.06
N TYR A 596 -33.65 4.94 8.57
CA TYR A 596 -33.68 3.74 9.38
C TYR A 596 -32.55 3.73 10.41
N TYR A 597 -31.29 3.93 9.99
CA TYR A 597 -30.15 3.90 10.88
C TYR A 597 -30.25 4.95 11.98
N GLN A 598 -30.52 6.19 11.62
CA GLN A 598 -30.57 7.30 12.56
C GLN A 598 -31.73 7.16 13.55
N GLN A 599 -32.91 6.67 13.10
CA GLN A 599 -34.02 6.39 14.00
C GLN A 599 -33.71 5.26 14.97
N MET A 600 -33.02 4.19 14.51
CA MET A 600 -32.56 3.13 15.40
C MET A 600 -31.58 3.65 16.45
N ARG A 601 -30.64 4.53 16.07
CA ARG A 601 -29.71 5.15 17.03
C ARG A 601 -30.42 6.03 18.07
N ALA A 602 -31.44 6.76 17.64
CA ALA A 602 -32.24 7.62 18.56
C ALA A 602 -32.95 6.81 19.66
N PHE A 603 -33.32 5.55 19.41
CA PHE A 603 -33.92 4.71 20.46
C PHE A 603 -32.93 4.30 21.56
N PHE A 604 -31.63 4.25 21.25
CA PHE A 604 -30.57 3.86 22.19
C PHE A 604 -29.74 5.05 22.72
N ALA A 605 -30.02 6.27 22.26
CA ALA A 605 -29.40 7.48 22.84
C ALA A 605 -29.79 7.65 24.30
N LYS A 606 -28.79 7.86 25.19
CA LYS A 606 -29.06 8.26 26.56
C LYS A 606 -29.81 9.62 26.54
N ARG A 607 -30.92 9.74 27.25
CA ARG A 607 -31.54 11.06 27.53
C ARG A 607 -30.50 11.90 28.28
N THR A 608 -30.04 12.96 27.67
CA THR A 608 -29.26 13.99 28.35
C THR A 608 -30.27 14.84 29.13
N ASP A 609 -29.98 15.10 30.40
CA ASP A 609 -30.86 15.80 31.38
C ASP A 609 -31.27 17.25 31.01
N THR A 610 -31.00 17.69 29.81
CA THR A 610 -31.34 19.06 29.32
C THR A 610 -32.73 19.20 28.71
N GLU A 611 -33.47 18.11 28.48
CA GLU A 611 -34.88 18.20 27.97
C GLU A 611 -35.96 18.15 29.08
N THR A 612 -35.56 17.96 30.35
CA THR A 612 -36.52 17.86 31.49
C THR A 612 -37.00 19.20 32.02
N SER A 613 -36.50 20.33 31.52
CA SER A 613 -36.91 21.67 31.99
C SER A 613 -37.94 22.39 31.09
N ALA A 614 -38.35 21.78 29.98
CA ALA A 614 -39.33 22.41 29.07
C ALA A 614 -40.77 21.87 29.18
N ASP A 615 -40.98 20.74 29.89
CA ASP A 615 -42.31 20.12 30.03
C ASP A 615 -42.98 20.40 31.40
N ASN A 616 -42.41 21.29 32.25
CA ASN A 616 -42.99 21.72 33.52
C ASN A 616 -43.09 23.25 33.61
N ASN A 617 -43.75 23.88 32.64
CA ASN A 617 -44.34 25.20 32.81
C ASN A 617 -45.67 25.28 32.06
#